data_644f32c3a799d4b2a633c7ef6ef207aa
#
_entry.id   644f32c3a799d4b2a633c7ef6ef207aa
#
_cell.length_a   1.000
_cell.length_b   1.000
_cell.length_c   1.000
_cell.angle_alpha   90.00
_cell.angle_beta   90.00
_cell.angle_gamma   90.00
#
_symmetry.space_group_name_H-M   'P 1'
#
loop_
_entity.id
_entity.type
_entity.pdbx_description
1 polymer ?
#
loop_
_entity_poly.entity_id
_entity_poly.type
_entity_poly.pdbx_seq_one_letter_code
_entity_poly.pdbx_strand_id
1 'polypeptide(L)'
;VNRKSNNKVIVLNKIKTYFSKPQNVILLLFGIVLTFTTVAPIVAIVKDTLMIHPGTIDAHLTGKASGYTIVNYVDLFTSRLARTNLWKPLWNTLLLAVLTCLISILYGGVFAFLVTRTNLKFKKYLSSIFIFPYIMPQWTLAVVWQNLFNSNAVVGTSNGLLASLFGILAPKWVCQGLFPSAVVLGLHLSLIHISEPTRR
;
A
#
# COMPACT_ATOMS: atom_id res chain seq x y z
N VAL A 1 35.63 -7.23 45.14
CA VAL A 1 34.84 -5.98 45.20
C VAL A 1 35.16 -5.14 43.97
N ASN A 2 34.17 -4.67 43.23
CA ASN A 2 34.17 -3.62 42.17
C ASN A 2 33.97 -3.99 40.70
N ARG A 3 33.31 -5.10 40.38
CA ARG A 3 32.89 -5.33 38.97
C ARG A 3 31.71 -4.45 38.55
N LYS A 4 30.80 -4.09 39.49
CA LYS A 4 29.61 -3.24 39.22
C LYS A 4 29.95 -1.76 38.99
N SER A 5 31.00 -1.24 39.65
CA SER A 5 31.45 0.15 39.49
C SER A 5 32.09 0.37 38.12
N ASN A 6 32.90 -0.58 37.65
CA ASN A 6 33.58 -0.49 36.38
C ASN A 6 32.63 -0.51 35.18
N ASN A 7 31.54 -1.29 35.26
CA ASN A 7 30.53 -1.33 34.19
C ASN A 7 29.77 0.00 34.07
N LYS A 8 29.49 0.69 35.19
CA LYS A 8 28.80 2.01 35.12
C LYS A 8 29.70 3.07 34.47
N VAL A 9 30.99 3.07 34.75
CA VAL A 9 31.95 4.02 34.15
C VAL A 9 32.10 3.76 32.65
N ILE A 10 32.15 2.50 32.24
CA ILE A 10 32.24 2.12 30.82
C ILE A 10 30.98 2.57 30.05
N VAL A 11 29.79 2.37 30.62
CA VAL A 11 28.52 2.79 30.01
C VAL A 11 28.42 4.31 29.91
N LEU A 12 28.80 5.04 30.98
CA LEU A 12 28.83 6.50 30.99
C LEU A 12 29.77 7.06 29.93
N ASN A 13 30.96 6.49 29.80
CA ASN A 13 31.92 6.91 28.78
C ASN A 13 31.42 6.62 27.36
N LYS A 14 30.75 5.49 27.10
CA LYS A 14 30.12 5.19 25.82
C LYS A 14 29.02 6.19 25.48
N ILE A 15 28.16 6.52 26.44
CA ILE A 15 27.08 7.52 26.27
C ILE A 15 27.70 8.89 25.96
N LYS A 16 28.72 9.33 26.74
CA LYS A 16 29.40 10.61 26.52
C LYS A 16 30.07 10.68 25.15
N THR A 17 30.71 9.60 24.69
CA THR A 17 31.32 9.53 23.36
C THR A 17 30.25 9.53 22.24
N TYR A 18 29.10 8.91 22.48
CA TYR A 18 27.96 8.92 21.51
C TYR A 18 27.42 10.34 21.34
N PHE A 19 27.16 11.05 22.42
CA PHE A 19 26.66 12.42 22.42
C PHE A 19 27.70 13.48 22.03
N SER A 20 28.99 13.15 22.06
CA SER A 20 30.04 14.05 21.60
C SER A 20 30.07 14.25 20.09
N LYS A 21 29.38 13.39 19.32
CA LYS A 21 29.26 13.50 17.86
C LYS A 21 27.97 14.23 17.50
N PRO A 22 28.00 15.42 16.84
CA PRO A 22 26.83 16.20 16.56
C PRO A 22 25.80 15.46 15.69
N GLN A 23 26.27 14.62 14.77
CA GLN A 23 25.41 13.78 13.92
C GLN A 23 24.53 12.80 14.73
N ASN A 24 25.05 12.25 15.82
CA ASN A 24 24.28 11.32 16.67
C ASN A 24 23.21 12.06 17.48
N VAL A 25 23.50 13.30 17.89
CA VAL A 25 22.54 14.15 18.60
C VAL A 25 21.39 14.53 17.66
N ILE A 26 21.73 14.95 16.42
CA ILE A 26 20.72 15.29 15.40
C ILE A 26 19.87 14.07 15.07
N LEU A 27 20.47 12.90 14.88
CA LEU A 27 19.76 11.66 14.56
C LEU A 27 18.84 11.22 15.70
N LEU A 28 19.28 11.37 16.96
CA LEU A 28 18.48 11.07 18.13
C LEU A 28 17.30 12.03 18.26
N LEU A 29 17.53 13.33 18.08
CA LEU A 29 16.48 14.34 18.14
C LEU A 29 15.47 14.12 17.04
N PHE A 30 15.91 13.85 15.81
CA PHE A 30 15.04 13.51 14.69
C PHE A 30 14.25 12.22 14.95
N GLY A 31 14.89 11.19 15.52
CA GLY A 31 14.22 9.96 15.93
C GLY A 31 13.14 10.19 16.99
N ILE A 32 13.39 11.03 17.99
CA ILE A 32 12.40 11.40 19.01
C ILE A 32 11.22 12.12 18.37
N VAL A 33 11.47 13.11 17.51
CA VAL A 33 10.42 13.85 16.82
C VAL A 33 9.58 12.93 15.94
N LEU A 34 10.21 12.05 15.13
CA LEU A 34 9.50 11.07 14.31
C LEU A 34 8.69 10.09 15.16
N THR A 35 9.27 9.59 16.24
CA THR A 35 8.55 8.67 17.14
C THR A 35 7.35 9.36 17.77
N PHE A 36 7.52 10.58 18.25
CA PHE A 36 6.41 11.34 18.85
C PHE A 36 5.31 11.61 17.83
N THR A 37 5.65 12.12 16.64
CA THR A 37 4.67 12.42 15.58
C THR A 37 3.95 11.19 15.04
N THR A 38 4.57 10.00 15.14
CA THR A 38 3.95 8.75 14.68
C THR A 38 3.17 8.07 15.80
N VAL A 39 3.78 7.93 16.99
CA VAL A 39 3.18 7.15 18.09
C VAL A 39 2.08 7.92 18.80
N ALA A 40 2.24 9.23 19.01
CA ALA A 40 1.25 10.02 19.75
C ALA A 40 -0.15 9.99 19.10
N PRO A 41 -0.31 10.19 17.77
CA PRO A 41 -1.62 10.07 17.12
C PRO A 41 -2.20 8.65 17.23
N ILE A 42 -1.37 7.60 17.10
CA ILE A 42 -1.83 6.21 17.22
C ILE A 42 -2.37 5.95 18.63
N VAL A 43 -1.63 6.35 19.66
CA VAL A 43 -2.07 6.21 21.05
C VAL A 43 -3.36 7.03 21.30
N ALA A 44 -3.45 8.24 20.77
CA ALA A 44 -4.64 9.07 20.88
C ALA A 44 -5.86 8.40 20.23
N ILE A 45 -5.72 7.86 19.02
CA ILE A 45 -6.80 7.12 18.31
C ILE A 45 -7.23 5.89 19.12
N VAL A 46 -6.26 5.06 19.56
CA VAL A 46 -6.59 3.86 20.37
C VAL A 46 -7.31 4.23 21.66
N LYS A 47 -6.85 5.28 22.34
CA LYS A 47 -7.52 5.79 23.55
C LYS A 47 -8.93 6.25 23.23
N ASP A 48 -9.11 7.03 22.16
CA ASP A 48 -10.38 7.59 21.75
C ASP A 48 -11.40 6.49 21.41
N THR A 49 -10.97 5.44 20.68
CA THR A 49 -11.83 4.28 20.36
C THR A 49 -12.27 3.47 21.59
N LEU A 50 -11.56 3.57 22.71
CA LEU A 50 -11.90 2.93 23.98
C LEU A 50 -12.73 3.83 24.90
N MET A 51 -12.91 5.10 24.56
CA MET A 51 -13.68 6.04 25.38
C MET A 51 -15.09 6.25 24.84
N ILE A 52 -16.07 6.32 25.74
CA ILE A 52 -17.45 6.66 25.39
C ILE A 52 -17.55 8.18 25.29
N HIS A 53 -18.07 8.69 24.18
CA HIS A 53 -18.31 10.12 23.96
C HIS A 53 -19.80 10.43 24.06
N PRO A 54 -20.19 11.49 24.79
CA PRO A 54 -21.60 11.86 24.90
C PRO A 54 -22.19 12.16 23.52
N GLY A 55 -23.38 11.60 23.24
CA GLY A 55 -24.08 11.82 21.98
C GLY A 55 -23.63 10.92 20.81
N THR A 56 -22.73 9.98 21.04
CA THR A 56 -22.29 9.00 20.04
C THR A 56 -23.07 7.67 20.15
N ILE A 57 -22.92 6.80 19.13
CA ILE A 57 -23.60 5.49 19.08
C ILE A 57 -23.21 4.61 20.27
N ASP A 58 -21.96 4.65 20.69
CA ASP A 58 -21.43 3.92 21.84
C ASP A 58 -22.09 4.35 23.16
N ALA A 59 -22.40 5.64 23.34
CA ALA A 59 -23.17 6.12 24.48
C ALA A 59 -24.61 5.58 24.48
N HIS A 60 -25.25 5.50 23.31
CA HIS A 60 -26.59 4.91 23.17
C HIS A 60 -26.59 3.40 23.40
N LEU A 61 -25.59 2.69 22.88
CA LEU A 61 -25.50 1.23 23.05
C LEU A 61 -25.16 0.79 24.47
N THR A 62 -24.35 1.57 25.17
CA THR A 62 -23.93 1.26 26.55
C THR A 62 -24.83 1.87 27.64
N GLY A 63 -25.67 2.86 27.27
CA GLY A 63 -26.48 3.63 28.23
C GLY A 63 -25.65 4.52 29.14
N LYS A 64 -24.37 4.77 28.85
CA LYS A 64 -23.43 5.58 29.65
C LYS A 64 -23.00 6.82 28.89
N ALA A 65 -22.93 7.95 29.58
CA ALA A 65 -22.49 9.22 28.99
C ALA A 65 -20.95 9.35 28.90
N SER A 66 -20.19 8.57 29.68
CA SER A 66 -18.73 8.58 29.69
C SER A 66 -18.17 7.30 30.30
N GLY A 67 -16.93 6.95 30.00
CA GLY A 67 -16.23 5.77 30.52
C GLY A 67 -15.43 5.04 29.45
N TYR A 68 -14.96 3.85 29.80
CA TYR A 68 -14.26 2.97 28.86
C TYR A 68 -15.20 1.88 28.35
N THR A 69 -15.09 1.56 27.07
CA THR A 69 -15.90 0.53 26.41
C THR A 69 -15.11 -0.17 25.30
N ILE A 70 -15.47 -1.42 25.04
CA ILE A 70 -15.01 -2.18 23.88
C ILE A 70 -16.11 -2.31 22.82
N VAL A 71 -17.26 -1.67 23.03
CA VAL A 71 -18.42 -1.78 22.13
C VAL A 71 -18.08 -1.34 20.70
N ASN A 72 -17.25 -0.31 20.54
CA ASN A 72 -16.79 0.13 19.22
C ASN A 72 -16.06 -0.98 18.45
N TYR A 73 -15.28 -1.80 19.12
CA TYR A 73 -14.60 -2.95 18.50
C TYR A 73 -15.58 -4.07 18.17
N VAL A 74 -16.53 -4.36 19.08
CA VAL A 74 -17.58 -5.35 18.81
C VAL A 74 -18.44 -4.91 17.62
N ASP A 75 -18.85 -3.64 17.62
CA ASP A 75 -19.65 -3.06 16.53
C ASP A 75 -18.90 -3.05 15.20
N LEU A 76 -17.58 -2.80 15.22
CA LEU A 76 -16.73 -2.86 14.04
C LEU A 76 -16.78 -4.22 13.33
N PHE A 77 -16.96 -5.32 14.07
CA PHE A 77 -16.98 -6.66 13.48
C PHE A 77 -18.40 -7.20 13.24
N THR A 78 -19.38 -6.78 14.03
CA THR A 78 -20.72 -7.40 14.05
C THR A 78 -21.80 -6.54 13.43
N SER A 79 -21.62 -5.21 13.33
CA SER A 79 -22.64 -4.32 12.82
C SER A 79 -22.93 -4.51 11.33
N ARG A 80 -24.10 -4.06 10.91
CA ARG A 80 -24.45 -4.00 9.47
C ARG A 80 -23.48 -3.11 8.68
N LEU A 81 -22.97 -2.04 9.29
CA LEU A 81 -21.98 -1.16 8.72
C LEU A 81 -20.60 -1.82 8.58
N ALA A 82 -20.24 -2.71 9.49
CA ALA A 82 -19.01 -3.51 9.41
C ALA A 82 -18.94 -4.33 8.12
N ARG A 83 -20.07 -4.88 7.68
CA ARG A 83 -20.13 -5.65 6.45
C ARG A 83 -19.76 -4.83 5.21
N THR A 84 -20.18 -3.57 5.16
CA THR A 84 -19.94 -2.66 4.03
C THR A 84 -18.58 -1.96 4.11
N ASN A 85 -18.16 -1.55 5.31
CA ASN A 85 -17.00 -0.70 5.49
C ASN A 85 -15.72 -1.46 5.89
N LEU A 86 -15.85 -2.68 6.42
CA LEU A 86 -14.71 -3.51 6.79
C LEU A 86 -14.62 -4.77 5.94
N TRP A 87 -15.62 -5.65 6.03
CA TRP A 87 -15.54 -6.98 5.42
C TRP A 87 -15.50 -6.96 3.90
N LYS A 88 -16.35 -6.14 3.26
CA LYS A 88 -16.38 -6.05 1.81
C LYS A 88 -15.10 -5.42 1.23
N PRO A 89 -14.57 -4.30 1.74
CA PRO A 89 -13.28 -3.78 1.30
C PRO A 89 -12.12 -4.73 1.58
N LEU A 90 -12.09 -5.39 2.75
CA LEU A 90 -11.05 -6.35 3.09
C LEU A 90 -11.02 -7.52 2.08
N TRP A 91 -12.18 -8.08 1.75
CA TRP A 91 -12.28 -9.15 0.77
C TRP A 91 -11.87 -8.70 -0.63
N ASN A 92 -12.32 -7.51 -1.04
CA ASN A 92 -11.91 -6.92 -2.32
C ASN A 92 -10.40 -6.68 -2.39
N THR A 93 -9.79 -6.21 -1.30
CA THR A 93 -8.33 -6.00 -1.23
C THR A 93 -7.57 -7.31 -1.29
N LEU A 94 -8.05 -8.35 -0.59
CA LEU A 94 -7.44 -9.67 -0.65
C LEU A 94 -7.52 -10.25 -2.07
N LEU A 95 -8.68 -10.17 -2.69
CA LEU A 95 -8.88 -10.63 -4.07
C LEU A 95 -8.01 -9.84 -5.05
N LEU A 96 -7.94 -8.52 -4.88
CA LEU A 96 -7.06 -7.65 -5.68
C LEU A 96 -5.60 -8.07 -5.53
N ALA A 97 -5.12 -8.31 -4.32
CA ALA A 97 -3.75 -8.74 -4.06
C ALA A 97 -3.42 -10.07 -4.77
N VAL A 98 -4.31 -11.06 -4.64
CA VAL A 98 -4.13 -12.36 -5.31
C VAL A 98 -4.10 -12.22 -6.83
N LEU A 99 -5.06 -11.48 -7.41
CA LEU A 99 -5.10 -11.24 -8.86
C LEU A 99 -3.86 -10.48 -9.35
N THR A 100 -3.44 -9.46 -8.61
CA THR A 100 -2.22 -8.70 -8.93
C THR A 100 -0.98 -9.60 -8.91
N CYS A 101 -0.82 -10.44 -7.90
CA CYS A 101 0.29 -11.38 -7.83
C CYS A 101 0.28 -12.37 -9.01
N LEU A 102 -0.87 -12.95 -9.34
CA LEU A 102 -1.01 -13.87 -10.47
C LEU A 102 -0.64 -13.19 -11.80
N ILE A 103 -1.17 -12.01 -12.06
CA ILE A 103 -0.87 -11.24 -13.28
C ILE A 103 0.61 -10.87 -13.33
N SER A 104 1.18 -10.40 -12.20
CA SER A 104 2.59 -10.02 -12.11
C SER A 104 3.53 -11.20 -12.39
N ILE A 105 3.25 -12.37 -11.80
CA ILE A 105 4.06 -13.58 -12.00
C ILE A 105 3.92 -14.09 -13.43
N LEU A 106 2.71 -14.17 -13.97
CA LEU A 106 2.48 -14.61 -15.35
C LEU A 106 3.17 -13.67 -16.34
N TYR A 107 2.93 -12.39 -16.22
CA TYR A 107 3.48 -11.38 -17.11
C TYR A 107 5.01 -11.30 -16.98
N GLY A 108 5.51 -11.12 -15.76
CA GLY A 108 6.94 -11.07 -15.47
C GLY A 108 7.67 -12.37 -15.83
N GLY A 109 7.09 -13.53 -15.53
CA GLY A 109 7.65 -14.84 -15.85
C GLY A 109 7.74 -15.12 -17.34
N VAL A 110 6.67 -14.85 -18.10
CA VAL A 110 6.68 -14.99 -19.57
C VAL A 110 7.74 -14.09 -20.18
N PHE A 111 7.86 -12.85 -19.72
CA PHE A 111 8.86 -11.93 -20.23
C PHE A 111 10.29 -12.30 -19.84
N ALA A 112 10.51 -12.66 -18.59
CA ALA A 112 11.81 -13.16 -18.14
C ALA A 112 12.24 -14.35 -19.02
N PHE A 113 11.33 -15.30 -19.27
CA PHE A 113 11.58 -16.43 -20.17
C PHE A 113 11.91 -15.99 -21.60
N LEU A 114 11.10 -15.10 -22.19
CA LEU A 114 11.32 -14.60 -23.55
C LEU A 114 12.68 -13.89 -23.68
N VAL A 115 13.04 -13.03 -22.72
CA VAL A 115 14.28 -12.26 -22.75
C VAL A 115 15.50 -13.14 -22.47
N THR A 116 15.41 -14.14 -21.59
CA THR A 116 16.57 -14.95 -21.19
C THR A 116 16.77 -16.18 -22.06
N ARG A 117 15.70 -16.85 -22.48
CA ARG A 117 15.75 -18.17 -23.13
C ARG A 117 15.53 -18.14 -24.62
N THR A 118 15.03 -17.04 -25.20
CA THR A 118 14.82 -16.95 -26.65
C THR A 118 15.81 -16.04 -27.34
N ASN A 119 16.13 -16.37 -28.59
CA ASN A 119 17.09 -15.62 -29.42
C ASN A 119 16.35 -14.57 -30.28
N LEU A 120 15.53 -13.72 -29.62
CA LEU A 120 14.73 -12.71 -30.29
C LEU A 120 15.62 -11.59 -30.86
N LYS A 121 15.48 -11.29 -32.15
CA LYS A 121 16.21 -10.20 -32.84
C LYS A 121 15.97 -8.83 -32.17
N PHE A 122 14.83 -8.60 -31.54
CA PHE A 122 14.44 -7.34 -30.89
C PHE A 122 14.53 -7.36 -29.35
N LYS A 123 15.29 -8.28 -28.76
CA LYS A 123 15.45 -8.48 -27.32
C LYS A 123 15.76 -7.17 -26.56
N LYS A 124 16.64 -6.33 -27.11
CA LYS A 124 17.05 -5.06 -26.52
C LYS A 124 15.90 -4.05 -26.44
N TYR A 125 15.11 -3.95 -27.49
CA TYR A 125 13.93 -3.07 -27.53
C TYR A 125 12.81 -3.57 -26.62
N LEU A 126 12.57 -4.88 -26.61
CA LEU A 126 11.61 -5.49 -25.68
C LEU A 126 11.95 -5.16 -24.24
N SER A 127 13.20 -5.34 -23.83
CA SER A 127 13.65 -5.04 -22.47
C SER A 127 13.40 -3.57 -22.11
N SER A 128 13.66 -2.64 -23.04
CA SER A 128 13.44 -1.20 -22.80
C SER A 128 11.96 -0.85 -22.67
N ILE A 129 11.08 -1.44 -23.50
CA ILE A 129 9.61 -1.23 -23.43
C ILE A 129 9.05 -1.72 -22.10
N PHE A 130 9.63 -2.80 -21.57
CA PHE A 130 9.20 -3.38 -20.30
C PHE A 130 9.55 -2.56 -19.07
N ILE A 131 10.64 -1.79 -19.13
CA ILE A 131 11.05 -0.89 -18.04
C ILE A 131 10.08 0.30 -17.92
N PHE A 132 9.39 0.66 -19.01
CA PHE A 132 8.51 1.83 -19.06
C PHE A 132 7.39 1.84 -18.01
N PRO A 133 6.59 0.77 -17.81
CA PRO A 133 5.58 0.73 -16.75
C PRO A 133 6.14 0.86 -15.33
N TYR A 134 7.38 0.48 -15.11
CA TYR A 134 8.05 0.60 -13.81
C TYR A 134 8.48 2.03 -13.47
N ILE A 135 8.97 2.76 -14.47
CA ILE A 135 9.40 4.15 -14.28
C ILE A 135 8.19 5.07 -14.07
N MET A 136 7.03 4.71 -14.62
CA MET A 136 5.82 5.50 -14.47
C MET A 136 5.17 5.28 -13.10
N PRO A 137 4.70 6.35 -12.43
CA PRO A 137 3.86 6.22 -11.24
C PRO A 137 2.60 5.40 -11.54
N GLN A 138 2.15 4.59 -10.60
CA GLN A 138 0.98 3.71 -10.77
C GLN A 138 -0.30 4.47 -11.17
N TRP A 139 -0.51 5.67 -10.63
CA TRP A 139 -1.66 6.50 -10.99
C TRP A 139 -1.63 6.95 -12.46
N THR A 140 -0.45 7.18 -13.04
CA THR A 140 -0.32 7.51 -14.46
C THR A 140 -0.75 6.34 -15.36
N LEU A 141 -0.35 5.10 -15.00
CA LEU A 141 -0.81 3.90 -15.70
C LEU A 141 -2.32 3.72 -15.61
N ALA A 142 -2.92 4.03 -14.45
CA ALA A 142 -4.36 3.99 -14.28
C ALA A 142 -5.08 5.01 -15.19
N VAL A 143 -4.55 6.24 -15.30
CA VAL A 143 -5.07 7.27 -16.21
C VAL A 143 -4.92 6.84 -17.67
N VAL A 144 -3.78 6.26 -18.06
CA VAL A 144 -3.58 5.72 -19.41
C VAL A 144 -4.60 4.61 -19.70
N TRP A 145 -4.82 3.70 -18.77
CA TRP A 145 -5.84 2.66 -18.91
C TRP A 145 -7.23 3.25 -19.12
N GLN A 146 -7.63 4.22 -18.31
CA GLN A 146 -8.92 4.90 -18.46
C GLN A 146 -9.03 5.61 -19.81
N ASN A 147 -8.00 6.32 -20.25
CA ASN A 147 -7.99 6.99 -21.56
C ASN A 147 -8.08 6.01 -22.73
N LEU A 148 -7.63 4.78 -22.57
CA LEU A 148 -7.76 3.75 -23.59
C LEU A 148 -9.17 3.12 -23.63
N PHE A 149 -9.65 2.68 -22.48
CA PHE A 149 -10.82 1.79 -22.39
C PHE A 149 -12.11 2.47 -21.94
N ASN A 150 -12.08 3.74 -21.51
CA ASN A 150 -13.27 4.42 -21.02
C ASN A 150 -14.36 4.52 -22.10
N SER A 151 -15.60 4.49 -21.67
CA SER A 151 -16.76 4.63 -22.56
C SER A 151 -17.85 5.43 -21.87
N ASN A 152 -18.32 6.49 -22.52
CA ASN A 152 -19.42 7.30 -22.01
C ASN A 152 -20.68 6.47 -21.79
N ALA A 153 -20.98 5.53 -22.69
CA ALA A 153 -22.14 4.66 -22.58
C ALA A 153 -22.12 3.72 -21.38
N VAL A 154 -20.91 3.40 -20.85
CA VAL A 154 -20.72 2.40 -19.78
C VAL A 154 -20.43 3.03 -18.44
N VAL A 155 -19.63 4.10 -18.43
CA VAL A 155 -19.10 4.73 -17.20
C VAL A 155 -19.66 6.13 -16.99
N GLY A 156 -20.25 6.75 -18.02
CA GLY A 156 -20.80 8.11 -17.96
C GLY A 156 -19.73 9.22 -18.03
N THR A 157 -18.51 8.87 -18.40
CA THR A 157 -17.40 9.82 -18.61
C THR A 157 -17.10 9.99 -20.10
N SER A 158 -16.01 10.67 -20.44
CA SER A 158 -15.57 10.82 -21.83
C SER A 158 -15.21 9.47 -22.48
N ASN A 159 -15.38 9.39 -23.80
CA ASN A 159 -14.95 8.22 -24.57
C ASN A 159 -13.43 8.12 -24.59
N GLY A 160 -12.92 6.93 -24.33
CA GLY A 160 -11.50 6.60 -24.50
C GLY A 160 -11.14 6.37 -25.97
N LEU A 161 -9.87 6.15 -26.24
CA LEU A 161 -9.34 5.98 -27.59
C LEU A 161 -10.00 4.82 -28.37
N LEU A 162 -10.26 3.69 -27.71
CA LEU A 162 -10.91 2.54 -28.35
C LEU A 162 -12.34 2.85 -28.78
N ALA A 163 -13.09 3.56 -27.94
CA ALA A 163 -14.45 3.96 -28.25
C ALA A 163 -14.51 5.06 -29.33
N SER A 164 -13.56 6.00 -29.30
CA SER A 164 -13.55 7.14 -30.23
C SER A 164 -12.99 6.79 -31.62
N LEU A 165 -11.97 5.93 -31.70
CA LEU A 165 -11.33 5.59 -32.98
C LEU A 165 -11.95 4.37 -33.66
N PHE A 166 -12.33 3.36 -32.89
CA PHE A 166 -12.78 2.07 -33.41
C PHE A 166 -14.26 1.80 -33.14
N GLY A 167 -14.96 2.66 -32.38
CA GLY A 167 -16.33 2.43 -31.96
C GLY A 167 -16.51 1.23 -31.02
N ILE A 168 -15.41 0.69 -30.47
CA ILE A 168 -15.43 -0.49 -29.60
C ILE A 168 -15.73 -0.03 -28.18
N LEU A 169 -16.90 -0.44 -27.64
CA LEU A 169 -17.33 -0.16 -26.29
C LEU A 169 -16.79 -1.27 -25.36
N ALA A 170 -15.85 -0.94 -24.52
CA ALA A 170 -15.36 -1.88 -23.51
C ALA A 170 -16.42 -2.10 -22.42
N PRO A 171 -16.60 -3.34 -21.92
CA PRO A 171 -17.54 -3.64 -20.85
C PRO A 171 -17.10 -2.99 -19.53
N LYS A 172 -18.08 -2.76 -18.63
CA LYS A 172 -17.86 -2.05 -17.36
C LYS A 172 -16.72 -2.62 -16.51
N TRP A 173 -16.58 -3.93 -16.47
CA TRP A 173 -15.53 -4.62 -15.70
C TRP A 173 -14.11 -4.39 -16.23
N VAL A 174 -13.98 -3.98 -17.51
CA VAL A 174 -12.69 -3.56 -18.11
C VAL A 174 -12.42 -2.09 -17.85
N CYS A 175 -13.48 -1.24 -17.88
CA CYS A 175 -13.32 0.19 -17.67
C CYS A 175 -12.96 0.53 -16.22
N GLN A 176 -13.58 -0.16 -15.26
CA GLN A 176 -13.41 0.13 -13.83
C GLN A 176 -13.62 -1.10 -12.94
N GLY A 177 -13.03 -1.08 -11.74
CA GLY A 177 -13.17 -2.13 -10.73
C GLY A 177 -11.89 -2.93 -10.48
N LEU A 178 -12.05 -4.15 -9.99
CA LEU A 178 -10.93 -5.01 -9.58
C LEU A 178 -10.01 -5.40 -10.74
N PHE A 179 -10.57 -5.69 -11.90
CA PHE A 179 -9.79 -6.16 -13.06
C PHE A 179 -8.76 -5.13 -13.56
N PRO A 180 -9.15 -3.89 -13.94
CA PRO A 180 -8.19 -2.90 -14.38
C PRO A 180 -7.18 -2.55 -13.29
N SER A 181 -7.61 -2.49 -12.04
CA SER A 181 -6.70 -2.25 -10.91
C SER A 181 -5.66 -3.36 -10.76
N ALA A 182 -6.08 -4.63 -10.89
CA ALA A 182 -5.17 -5.77 -10.82
C ALA A 182 -4.18 -5.79 -11.99
N VAL A 183 -4.62 -5.44 -13.20
CA VAL A 183 -3.75 -5.39 -14.38
C VAL A 183 -2.73 -4.26 -14.26
N VAL A 184 -3.16 -3.06 -13.92
CA VAL A 184 -2.26 -1.89 -13.76
C VAL A 184 -1.23 -2.15 -12.67
N LEU A 185 -1.65 -2.64 -11.51
CA LEU A 185 -0.76 -3.00 -10.41
C LEU A 185 0.16 -4.17 -10.79
N GLY A 186 -0.38 -5.19 -11.44
CA GLY A 186 0.38 -6.37 -11.88
C GLY A 186 1.47 -6.02 -12.90
N LEU A 187 1.17 -5.16 -13.86
CA LEU A 187 2.16 -4.65 -14.81
C LEU A 187 3.28 -3.87 -14.13
N HIS A 188 2.91 -3.00 -13.17
CA HIS A 188 3.90 -2.23 -12.41
C HIS A 188 4.79 -3.12 -11.55
N LEU A 189 4.22 -4.11 -10.87
CA LEU A 189 4.96 -5.02 -9.98
C LEU A 189 5.72 -6.13 -10.72
N SER A 190 5.36 -6.44 -11.96
CA SER A 190 5.98 -7.54 -12.72
C SER A 190 7.50 -7.36 -12.90
N LEU A 191 7.98 -6.13 -12.93
CA LEU A 191 9.39 -5.79 -13.12
C LEU A 191 10.25 -5.94 -11.85
N ILE A 192 9.66 -5.92 -10.67
CA ILE A 192 10.40 -6.18 -9.41
C ILE A 192 10.98 -7.59 -9.46
N HIS A 193 10.26 -8.54 -10.04
CA HIS A 193 10.72 -9.92 -10.19
C HIS A 193 11.79 -10.13 -11.29
N ILE A 194 11.91 -9.18 -12.23
CA ILE A 194 12.90 -9.26 -13.31
C ILE A 194 14.18 -8.48 -12.98
N SER A 195 14.06 -7.40 -12.19
CA SER A 195 15.15 -6.49 -11.89
C SER A 195 16.02 -6.93 -10.70
N GLU A 196 15.65 -7.97 -9.97
CA GLU A 196 16.59 -8.65 -9.09
C GLU A 196 17.41 -9.68 -9.90
N PRO A 197 18.50 -9.25 -10.57
CA PRO A 197 19.45 -10.23 -11.06
C PRO A 197 20.00 -10.89 -9.81
N THR A 198 19.80 -12.18 -9.67
CA THR A 198 20.62 -13.02 -8.81
C THR A 198 22.07 -12.60 -8.97
N ARG A 199 22.54 -11.71 -8.07
CA ARG A 199 23.96 -11.51 -7.84
C ARG A 199 24.47 -12.84 -7.32
N ARG A 200 24.91 -13.70 -8.20
CA ARG A 200 25.87 -14.77 -7.92
C ARG A 200 27.03 -14.59 -8.87
#